data_b8f9968fa0c42c267b4a933b21d713e6
#
_entry.id   b8f9968fa0c42c267b4a933b21d713e6
#
_cell.length_a   1.000
_cell.length_b   1.000
_cell.length_c   1.000
_cell.angle_alpha   90.00
_cell.angle_beta   90.00
_cell.angle_gamma   90.00
#
_symmetry.space_group_name_H-M   'P 1'
#
loop_
_entity.id
_entity.type
_entity.pdbx_description
1 polymer ?
#
loop_
_entity_poly.entity_id
_entity_poly.type
_entity_poly.pdbx_seq_one_letter_code
_entity_poly.pdbx_strand_id
1 'polypeptide(L)'
;MKNKILHISILSICILSSLQLYTSCISNDIPYPVIPIRILSLEVEGGSTTIDNNTRTVTLNMDETVDLRKVTVTQCTVTEGIEAPIAPGTVLDLSTPLTYTLSLYQDYEWTVQAVQNIERLFSVEKQMGKAVFNTQTHQVLAYISRSSDIRTVKVKKLKLGPADITEINETQVADVTDFTLPKTVTITYHGDIKETWTVMVSRSDKNVVTNEADAWVNVAWLHGNGEDGADNGFEIRESSQTEWTKVSKENITESEGTLTACVSGLKATTSYTFRAYSGDEYGDEMTFTTTSAVELPDGSFDNWHQEGKIWNPWAIDTTPIWDSGNDGATTLGDSNTQPTGDTWNGKGQAARLESKFVGVGSIGKFAAGNLFIGTYKETDGSNGILDFGKPFTARPTKLRGHYKYTTAPIA
;
A
#
# COMPACT_ATOMS: atom_id res chain seq x y z
N MET A 1 -4.63 -67.42 57.24
CA MET A 1 -3.82 -66.52 56.34
C MET A 1 -4.53 -66.12 55.03
N LYS A 2 -5.24 -67.03 54.37
CA LYS A 2 -5.92 -66.71 53.08
C LYS A 2 -6.94 -65.56 53.15
N ASN A 3 -7.75 -65.49 54.21
CA ASN A 3 -8.77 -64.41 54.30
C ASN A 3 -8.20 -63.03 54.60
N LYS A 4 -7.03 -62.88 55.27
CA LYS A 4 -6.40 -61.59 55.49
C LYS A 4 -5.74 -61.03 54.21
N ILE A 5 -5.23 -61.91 53.34
CA ILE A 5 -4.62 -61.51 52.10
C ILE A 5 -5.74 -61.01 51.11
N LEU A 6 -6.92 -61.69 51.12
CA LEU A 6 -8.06 -61.27 50.32
C LEU A 6 -8.59 -59.89 50.73
N HIS A 7 -8.71 -59.59 52.02
CA HIS A 7 -9.14 -58.26 52.50
C HIS A 7 -8.15 -57.16 52.20
N ILE A 8 -6.83 -57.43 52.27
CA ILE A 8 -5.81 -56.48 51.91
C ILE A 8 -5.81 -56.18 50.42
N SER A 9 -6.00 -57.20 49.58
CA SER A 9 -6.11 -57.03 48.12
C SER A 9 -7.36 -56.22 47.70
N ILE A 10 -8.53 -56.48 48.33
CA ILE A 10 -9.74 -55.72 48.08
C ILE A 10 -9.63 -54.28 48.53
N LEU A 11 -9.02 -54.04 49.72
CA LEU A 11 -8.77 -52.70 50.23
C LEU A 11 -7.80 -51.92 49.34
N SER A 12 -6.75 -52.55 48.82
CA SER A 12 -5.81 -51.93 47.85
C SER A 12 -6.47 -51.59 46.52
N ILE A 13 -7.36 -52.43 46.01
CA ILE A 13 -8.13 -52.17 44.77
C ILE A 13 -9.12 -51.02 44.98
N CYS A 14 -9.79 -50.94 46.14
CA CYS A 14 -10.68 -49.82 46.48
C CYS A 14 -9.93 -48.49 46.63
N ILE A 15 -8.73 -48.51 47.20
CA ILE A 15 -7.88 -47.32 47.35
C ILE A 15 -7.35 -46.88 45.97
N LEU A 16 -6.93 -47.81 45.11
CA LEU A 16 -6.51 -47.45 43.73
C LEU A 16 -7.65 -46.91 42.90
N SER A 17 -8.87 -47.46 43.03
CA SER A 17 -10.04 -46.97 42.28
C SER A 17 -10.53 -45.61 42.81
N SER A 18 -10.40 -45.33 44.11
CA SER A 18 -10.72 -44.02 44.68
C SER A 18 -9.69 -42.93 44.28
N LEU A 19 -8.40 -43.30 44.14
CA LEU A 19 -7.39 -42.37 43.64
C LEU A 19 -7.61 -41.96 42.18
N GLN A 20 -8.21 -42.81 41.37
CA GLN A 20 -8.55 -42.45 39.97
C GLN A 20 -9.77 -41.52 39.83
N LEU A 21 -10.59 -41.40 40.87
CA LEU A 21 -11.73 -40.48 40.87
C LEU A 21 -11.37 -39.02 41.24
N TYR A 22 -10.16 -38.76 41.66
CA TYR A 22 -9.71 -37.41 42.00
C TYR A 22 -8.83 -36.76 40.92
N THR A 23 -8.59 -37.43 39.78
CA THR A 23 -7.92 -36.81 38.64
C THR A 23 -8.92 -36.37 37.55
N SER A 24 -10.10 -35.99 37.94
CA SER A 24 -10.92 -35.15 37.07
C SER A 24 -10.31 -33.74 37.07
N CYS A 25 -9.27 -33.57 36.30
CA CYS A 25 -9.00 -32.23 35.75
C CYS A 25 -10.22 -31.88 34.96
N ILE A 26 -11.05 -30.99 35.48
CA ILE A 26 -12.00 -30.27 34.67
C ILE A 26 -11.13 -29.50 33.66
N SER A 27 -10.93 -30.10 32.49
CA SER A 27 -10.45 -29.37 31.34
C SER A 27 -11.54 -28.35 31.04
N ASN A 28 -11.24 -27.11 31.35
CA ASN A 28 -12.15 -26.01 31.08
C ASN A 28 -12.01 -25.67 29.59
N ASP A 29 -12.47 -26.59 28.74
CA ASP A 29 -12.44 -26.48 27.27
C ASP A 29 -13.55 -25.56 26.74
N ILE A 30 -14.14 -24.72 27.60
CA ILE A 30 -15.00 -23.66 27.15
C ILE A 30 -14.06 -22.58 26.56
N PRO A 31 -14.05 -22.39 25.23
CA PRO A 31 -13.27 -21.31 24.68
C PRO A 31 -13.83 -20.00 25.23
N TYR A 32 -13.09 -19.36 26.12
CA TYR A 32 -13.47 -18.00 26.53
C TYR A 32 -13.42 -17.13 25.28
N PRO A 33 -14.49 -16.41 24.97
CA PRO A 33 -14.45 -15.48 23.86
C PRO A 33 -13.36 -14.45 24.14
N VAL A 34 -12.31 -14.45 23.33
CA VAL A 34 -11.31 -13.40 23.35
C VAL A 34 -11.97 -12.15 22.79
N ILE A 35 -12.42 -11.27 23.67
CA ILE A 35 -12.93 -9.97 23.23
C ILE A 35 -11.72 -9.06 23.02
N PRO A 36 -11.39 -8.73 21.78
CA PRO A 36 -10.27 -7.82 21.51
C PRO A 36 -10.65 -6.41 21.97
N ILE A 37 -9.92 -5.89 22.94
CA ILE A 37 -10.10 -4.53 23.44
C ILE A 37 -9.42 -3.55 22.50
N ARG A 38 -10.20 -2.64 21.91
CA ARG A 38 -9.74 -1.76 20.84
C ARG A 38 -10.27 -0.34 21.01
N ILE A 39 -9.50 0.62 20.53
CA ILE A 39 -10.02 1.91 20.11
C ILE A 39 -10.69 1.70 18.75
N LEU A 40 -11.98 1.99 18.65
CA LEU A 40 -12.78 1.81 17.43
C LEU A 40 -12.78 3.07 16.56
N SER A 41 -12.81 4.25 17.20
CA SER A 41 -12.62 5.53 16.54
C SER A 41 -11.97 6.53 17.51
N LEU A 42 -11.16 7.41 16.97
CA LEU A 42 -10.66 8.61 17.63
C LEU A 42 -10.68 9.73 16.61
N GLU A 43 -11.57 10.70 16.78
CA GLU A 43 -11.69 11.83 15.86
C GLU A 43 -11.20 13.11 16.52
N VAL A 44 -10.56 13.97 15.75
CA VAL A 44 -9.96 15.23 16.19
C VAL A 44 -10.27 16.37 15.23
N GLU A 45 -10.20 17.60 15.71
CA GLU A 45 -10.29 18.77 14.84
C GLU A 45 -9.03 18.90 13.95
N GLY A 46 -9.22 19.16 12.67
CA GLY A 46 -8.14 19.42 11.71
C GLY A 46 -7.25 18.22 11.39
N GLY A 47 -7.82 17.00 11.43
CA GLY A 47 -7.07 15.79 11.07
C GLY A 47 -7.94 14.60 10.71
N SER A 48 -7.30 13.54 10.25
CA SER A 48 -7.92 12.24 9.97
C SER A 48 -7.21 11.13 10.73
N THR A 49 -7.91 10.04 11.01
CA THR A 49 -7.43 8.96 11.87
C THR A 49 -7.18 7.68 11.09
N THR A 50 -6.06 7.01 11.41
CA THR A 50 -5.75 5.64 10.98
C THR A 50 -5.50 4.80 12.23
N ILE A 51 -6.16 3.63 12.33
CA ILE A 51 -6.04 2.73 13.48
C ILE A 51 -5.44 1.41 13.02
N ASP A 52 -4.29 1.04 13.60
CA ASP A 52 -3.69 -0.28 13.45
C ASP A 52 -3.92 -1.11 14.72
N ASN A 53 -4.80 -2.09 14.58
CA ASN A 53 -5.15 -3.00 15.68
C ASN A 53 -4.03 -3.99 16.03
N ASN A 54 -3.12 -4.26 15.12
CA ASN A 54 -2.03 -5.22 15.36
C ASN A 54 -0.94 -4.60 16.23
N THR A 55 -0.57 -3.37 15.94
CA THR A 55 0.40 -2.60 16.73
C THR A 55 -0.24 -1.80 17.86
N ARG A 56 -1.59 -1.75 17.91
CA ARG A 56 -2.37 -0.92 18.84
C ARG A 56 -1.95 0.54 18.77
N THR A 57 -1.89 1.06 17.55
CA THR A 57 -1.47 2.43 17.30
C THR A 57 -2.58 3.19 16.58
N VAL A 58 -2.91 4.36 17.11
CA VAL A 58 -3.74 5.36 16.46
C VAL A 58 -2.84 6.45 15.92
N THR A 59 -2.83 6.62 14.61
CA THR A 59 -2.09 7.69 13.94
C THR A 59 -3.08 8.76 13.46
N LEU A 60 -2.91 9.96 13.94
CA LEU A 60 -3.66 11.15 13.57
C LEU A 60 -2.86 11.89 12.50
N ASN A 61 -3.39 11.92 11.27
CA ASN A 61 -2.79 12.66 10.16
C ASN A 61 -3.36 14.08 10.22
N MET A 62 -2.57 15.01 10.71
CA MET A 62 -2.98 16.37 11.01
C MET A 62 -2.72 17.33 9.85
N ASP A 63 -3.63 18.27 9.65
CA ASP A 63 -3.44 19.36 8.70
C ASP A 63 -2.25 20.22 9.13
N GLU A 64 -1.51 20.78 8.17
CA GLU A 64 -0.28 21.53 8.44
C GLU A 64 -0.47 22.76 9.34
N THR A 65 -1.69 23.29 9.41
CA THR A 65 -2.05 24.49 10.19
C THR A 65 -2.45 24.21 11.63
N VAL A 66 -2.50 22.93 12.04
CA VAL A 66 -2.91 22.56 13.41
C VAL A 66 -1.71 22.64 14.36
N ASP A 67 -1.91 23.26 15.52
CA ASP A 67 -0.93 23.23 16.61
C ASP A 67 -0.99 21.87 17.33
N LEU A 68 0.00 21.01 17.11
CA LEU A 68 0.07 19.67 17.71
C LEU A 68 0.07 19.69 19.25
N ARG A 69 0.39 20.83 19.87
CA ARG A 69 0.33 21.00 21.34
C ARG A 69 -1.10 21.21 21.86
N LYS A 70 -2.09 21.40 20.97
CA LYS A 70 -3.46 21.77 21.30
C LYS A 70 -4.49 21.10 20.39
N VAL A 71 -4.43 19.78 20.26
CA VAL A 71 -5.35 19.02 19.41
C VAL A 71 -6.61 18.69 20.18
N THR A 72 -7.76 19.16 19.72
CA THR A 72 -9.06 18.92 20.35
C THR A 72 -9.64 17.59 19.86
N VAL A 73 -9.99 16.69 20.79
CA VAL A 73 -10.69 15.45 20.49
C VAL A 73 -12.17 15.72 20.33
N THR A 74 -12.76 15.27 19.22
CA THR A 74 -14.21 15.41 18.96
C THR A 74 -14.97 14.15 19.30
N GLN A 75 -14.35 12.97 19.15
CA GLN A 75 -14.95 11.69 19.48
C GLN A 75 -13.87 10.64 19.82
N CYS A 76 -14.16 9.78 20.79
CA CYS A 76 -13.41 8.56 21.07
C CYS A 76 -14.39 7.44 21.40
N THR A 77 -14.34 6.35 20.62
CA THR A 77 -15.13 5.14 20.89
C THR A 77 -14.22 3.93 21.05
N VAL A 78 -14.59 3.06 21.96
CA VAL A 78 -13.85 1.85 22.30
C VAL A 78 -14.77 0.63 22.29
N THR A 79 -14.22 -0.55 22.42
CA THR A 79 -14.98 -1.80 22.59
C THR A 79 -16.03 -1.66 23.70
N GLU A 80 -17.21 -2.19 23.48
CA GLU A 80 -18.33 -2.14 24.43
C GLU A 80 -17.93 -2.70 25.82
N GLY A 81 -18.41 -2.06 26.88
CA GLY A 81 -18.12 -2.43 28.27
C GLY A 81 -16.83 -1.81 28.85
N ILE A 82 -16.17 -0.92 28.11
CA ILE A 82 -14.98 -0.19 28.55
C ILE A 82 -15.25 1.30 28.50
N GLU A 83 -14.70 2.04 29.45
CA GLU A 83 -14.72 3.50 29.43
C GLU A 83 -13.70 4.03 28.41
N ALA A 84 -14.10 4.98 27.59
CA ALA A 84 -13.20 5.64 26.64
C ALA A 84 -12.12 6.41 27.41
N PRO A 85 -10.83 6.22 27.08
CA PRO A 85 -9.73 6.83 27.82
C PRO A 85 -9.63 8.35 27.60
N ILE A 86 -10.30 8.85 26.55
CA ILE A 86 -10.26 10.25 26.16
C ILE A 86 -11.69 10.74 25.95
N ALA A 87 -12.10 11.74 26.68
CA ALA A 87 -13.43 12.34 26.52
C ALA A 87 -13.47 13.34 25.35
N PRO A 88 -14.59 13.50 24.64
CA PRO A 88 -14.78 14.59 23.69
C PRO A 88 -14.54 15.95 24.34
N GLY A 89 -13.89 16.87 23.65
CA GLY A 89 -13.47 18.18 24.16
C GLY A 89 -12.13 18.17 24.90
N THR A 90 -11.49 17.00 25.10
CA THR A 90 -10.14 16.93 25.66
C THR A 90 -9.14 17.53 24.66
N VAL A 91 -8.23 18.36 25.16
CA VAL A 91 -7.12 18.92 24.39
C VAL A 91 -5.87 18.11 24.69
N LEU A 92 -5.26 17.57 23.64
CA LEU A 92 -4.05 16.74 23.71
C LEU A 92 -2.84 17.51 23.22
N ASP A 93 -1.71 17.29 23.89
CA ASP A 93 -0.40 17.66 23.36
C ASP A 93 0.18 16.41 22.65
N LEU A 94 0.16 16.43 21.34
CA LEU A 94 0.65 15.36 20.44
C LEU A 94 2.00 15.71 19.81
N SER A 95 2.76 16.65 20.38
CA SER A 95 4.15 16.89 19.99
C SER A 95 5.04 15.66 20.23
N THR A 96 4.60 14.77 21.12
CA THR A 96 5.15 13.42 21.33
C THR A 96 4.03 12.40 21.44
N PRO A 97 4.30 11.11 21.12
CA PRO A 97 3.28 10.07 21.26
C PRO A 97 2.78 9.93 22.71
N LEU A 98 1.48 9.69 22.86
CA LEU A 98 0.82 9.44 24.16
C LEU A 98 0.45 7.96 24.25
N THR A 99 0.52 7.40 25.48
CA THR A 99 0.09 6.04 25.75
C THR A 99 -1.16 6.02 26.62
N TYR A 100 -2.12 5.19 26.24
CA TYR A 100 -3.37 4.96 26.97
C TYR A 100 -3.53 3.47 27.27
N THR A 101 -3.94 3.12 28.48
CA THR A 101 -4.24 1.74 28.84
C THR A 101 -5.74 1.51 28.80
N LEU A 102 -6.17 0.52 28.02
CA LEU A 102 -7.54 0.00 28.03
C LEU A 102 -7.57 -1.28 28.84
N SER A 103 -8.43 -1.34 29.87
CA SER A 103 -8.50 -2.47 30.81
C SER A 103 -9.91 -3.04 30.85
N LEU A 104 -10.03 -4.37 30.79
CA LEU A 104 -11.26 -5.11 31.12
C LEU A 104 -10.92 -6.30 32.03
N TYR A 105 -10.24 -7.32 31.50
CA TYR A 105 -9.70 -8.47 32.25
C TYR A 105 -8.18 -8.47 32.27
N GLN A 106 -7.56 -7.75 31.37
CA GLN A 106 -6.12 -7.49 31.28
C GLN A 106 -5.92 -6.12 30.63
N ASP A 107 -4.71 -5.61 30.75
CA ASP A 107 -4.35 -4.30 30.25
C ASP A 107 -3.83 -4.37 28.81
N TYR A 108 -4.26 -3.42 28.00
CA TYR A 108 -3.81 -3.24 26.63
C TYR A 108 -3.31 -1.80 26.44
N GLU A 109 -2.05 -1.65 26.20
CA GLU A 109 -1.47 -0.34 25.91
C GLU A 109 -1.72 0.04 24.45
N TRP A 110 -2.22 1.25 24.26
CA TRP A 110 -2.45 1.88 22.97
C TRP A 110 -1.62 3.14 22.87
N THR A 111 -0.97 3.32 21.71
CA THR A 111 -0.22 4.53 21.40
C THR A 111 -1.07 5.43 20.51
N VAL A 112 -1.18 6.71 20.88
CA VAL A 112 -1.78 7.77 20.06
C VAL A 112 -0.66 8.71 19.64
N GLN A 113 -0.45 8.86 18.34
CA GLN A 113 0.58 9.73 17.78
C GLN A 113 0.03 10.60 16.66
N ALA A 114 0.63 11.77 16.45
CA ALA A 114 0.32 12.64 15.32
C ALA A 114 1.42 12.56 14.26
N VAL A 115 0.98 12.64 13.00
CA VAL A 115 1.85 12.87 11.85
C VAL A 115 1.36 14.12 11.16
N GLN A 116 2.25 15.08 10.96
CA GLN A 116 1.95 16.34 10.28
C GLN A 116 2.98 16.57 9.19
N ASN A 117 2.50 16.70 7.96
CA ASN A 117 3.35 17.00 6.82
C ASN A 117 3.20 18.46 6.43
N ILE A 118 4.15 19.29 6.78
CA ILE A 118 4.21 20.67 6.35
C ILE A 118 4.82 20.71 4.96
N GLU A 119 4.03 21.08 3.95
CA GLU A 119 4.54 21.28 2.60
C GLU A 119 5.44 22.53 2.57
N ARG A 120 6.70 22.34 2.21
CA ARG A 120 7.67 23.42 2.06
C ARG A 120 8.04 23.61 0.59
N LEU A 121 8.11 24.86 0.15
CA LEU A 121 8.41 25.23 -1.23
C LEU A 121 9.53 26.26 -1.27
N PHE A 122 10.49 26.03 -2.13
CA PHE A 122 11.47 27.02 -2.52
C PHE A 122 11.75 26.86 -4.00
N SER A 123 11.48 27.89 -4.76
CA SER A 123 11.79 27.87 -6.18
C SER A 123 12.35 29.21 -6.66
N VAL A 124 13.23 29.10 -7.64
CA VAL A 124 13.93 30.23 -8.26
C VAL A 124 13.84 30.17 -9.77
N GLU A 125 14.10 31.28 -10.46
CA GLU A 125 14.20 31.28 -11.93
C GLU A 125 15.36 30.38 -12.38
N LYS A 126 15.19 29.67 -13.50
CA LYS A 126 16.18 28.75 -14.11
C LYS A 126 16.66 27.64 -13.20
N GLN A 127 15.76 27.17 -12.35
CA GLN A 127 16.02 26.07 -11.44
C GLN A 127 16.25 24.75 -12.18
N MET A 128 17.12 23.94 -11.62
CA MET A 128 17.49 22.60 -12.12
C MET A 128 17.00 21.52 -11.14
N GLY A 129 15.74 21.12 -11.23
CA GLY A 129 15.13 20.18 -10.31
C GLY A 129 14.60 20.84 -9.03
N LYS A 130 13.76 20.10 -8.29
CA LYS A 130 13.15 20.61 -7.05
C LYS A 130 14.21 20.92 -5.99
N ALA A 131 13.93 21.95 -5.19
CA ALA A 131 14.77 22.27 -4.04
C ALA A 131 14.78 21.13 -3.02
N VAL A 132 15.91 20.90 -2.40
CA VAL A 132 16.12 19.86 -1.39
C VAL A 132 16.01 20.48 -0.01
N PHE A 133 15.08 19.98 0.80
CA PHE A 133 14.84 20.41 2.17
C PHE A 133 15.44 19.41 3.17
N ASN A 134 16.19 19.92 4.13
CA ASN A 134 16.56 19.20 5.34
C ASN A 134 15.85 19.86 6.53
N THR A 135 14.77 19.23 6.98
CA THR A 135 13.93 19.75 8.08
C THR A 135 14.57 19.61 9.44
N GLN A 136 15.54 18.73 9.60
CA GLN A 136 16.27 18.55 10.88
C GLN A 136 17.29 19.67 11.11
N THR A 137 17.94 20.13 10.04
CA THR A 137 18.94 21.20 10.10
C THR A 137 18.40 22.56 9.65
N HIS A 138 17.10 22.62 9.27
CA HIS A 138 16.45 23.80 8.71
C HIS A 138 17.25 24.41 7.55
N GLN A 139 17.55 23.58 6.55
CA GLN A 139 18.29 23.99 5.37
C GLN A 139 17.48 23.69 4.11
N VAL A 140 17.58 24.58 3.13
CA VAL A 140 17.05 24.34 1.79
C VAL A 140 18.08 24.75 0.74
N LEU A 141 18.23 23.89 -0.27
CA LEU A 141 19.15 24.11 -1.39
C LEU A 141 18.40 23.95 -2.71
N ALA A 142 18.47 24.97 -3.54
CA ALA A 142 18.08 24.92 -4.95
C ALA A 142 19.31 24.97 -5.86
N TYR A 143 19.24 24.24 -6.99
CA TYR A 143 20.26 24.34 -8.03
C TYR A 143 19.72 25.16 -9.19
N ILE A 144 20.55 26.00 -9.77
CA ILE A 144 20.29 26.74 -11.02
C ILE A 144 21.19 26.23 -12.12
N SER A 145 20.83 26.48 -13.39
CA SER A 145 21.65 26.05 -14.51
C SER A 145 23.08 26.63 -14.42
N ARG A 146 24.04 25.87 -14.95
CA ARG A 146 25.46 26.25 -14.95
C ARG A 146 25.72 27.62 -15.58
N SER A 147 24.92 27.99 -16.58
CA SER A 147 25.00 29.26 -17.31
C SER A 147 24.42 30.45 -16.53
N SER A 148 23.68 30.22 -15.45
CA SER A 148 22.99 31.25 -14.68
C SER A 148 23.93 32.00 -13.75
N ASP A 149 23.69 33.31 -13.55
CA ASP A 149 24.45 34.11 -12.60
C ASP A 149 23.82 34.03 -11.20
N ILE A 150 24.56 33.44 -10.26
CA ILE A 150 24.12 33.27 -8.87
C ILE A 150 23.91 34.59 -8.13
N ARG A 151 24.40 35.71 -8.68
CA ARG A 151 24.24 37.08 -8.11
C ARG A 151 22.93 37.74 -8.54
N THR A 152 22.21 37.16 -9.51
CA THR A 152 20.99 37.75 -10.08
C THR A 152 19.83 36.79 -10.09
N VAL A 153 19.78 35.89 -9.08
CA VAL A 153 18.74 34.88 -8.92
C VAL A 153 17.44 35.53 -8.45
N LYS A 154 16.33 35.22 -9.10
CA LYS A 154 14.99 35.64 -8.63
C LYS A 154 14.28 34.49 -7.95
N VAL A 155 13.83 34.74 -6.73
CA VAL A 155 12.98 33.80 -6.00
C VAL A 155 11.55 33.85 -6.56
N LYS A 156 11.00 32.70 -6.96
CA LYS A 156 9.63 32.55 -7.44
C LYS A 156 8.66 32.19 -6.32
N LYS A 157 9.07 31.28 -5.43
CA LYS A 157 8.28 30.81 -4.29
C LYS A 157 9.17 30.59 -3.08
N LEU A 158 8.66 30.94 -1.90
CA LEU A 158 9.29 30.62 -0.63
C LEU A 158 8.19 30.36 0.40
N LYS A 159 8.03 29.11 0.81
CA LYS A 159 7.15 28.67 1.89
C LYS A 159 7.95 27.71 2.76
N LEU A 160 8.29 28.13 3.97
CA LEU A 160 9.15 27.37 4.89
C LEU A 160 8.38 26.75 6.06
N GLY A 161 7.16 27.21 6.35
CA GLY A 161 6.29 26.73 7.42
C GLY A 161 4.85 26.49 6.92
N PRO A 162 3.91 26.22 7.85
CA PRO A 162 2.50 25.99 7.54
C PRO A 162 1.88 27.17 6.76
N ALA A 163 0.98 26.83 5.82
CA ALA A 163 0.27 27.87 5.05
C ALA A 163 -0.56 28.78 5.97
N ASP A 164 -0.78 30.01 5.53
CA ASP A 164 -1.68 31.02 6.13
C ASP A 164 -1.39 31.45 7.57
N ILE A 165 -0.58 30.73 8.33
CA ILE A 165 -0.26 31.02 9.74
C ILE A 165 1.23 31.33 9.97
N THR A 166 2.06 31.20 8.92
CA THR A 166 3.51 31.47 9.01
C THR A 166 3.79 32.94 8.73
N GLU A 167 4.40 33.60 9.69
CA GLU A 167 4.97 34.93 9.53
C GLU A 167 6.42 34.79 9.10
N ILE A 168 6.76 35.37 7.96
CA ILE A 168 8.14 35.48 7.46
C ILE A 168 8.56 36.94 7.64
N ASN A 169 9.76 37.19 8.13
CA ASN A 169 10.33 38.50 8.06
C ASN A 169 10.79 38.78 6.61
N GLU A 170 9.86 39.28 5.79
CA GLU A 170 9.97 39.42 4.33
C GLU A 170 11.14 40.30 3.88
N THR A 171 11.62 41.21 4.72
CA THR A 171 12.74 42.11 4.38
C THR A 171 14.05 41.36 4.11
N GLN A 172 14.11 40.07 4.38
CA GLN A 172 15.33 39.28 4.27
C GLN A 172 15.48 38.48 2.97
N VAL A 173 14.43 38.20 2.20
CA VAL A 173 14.53 37.26 1.07
C VAL A 173 13.90 37.73 -0.23
N ALA A 174 12.79 38.46 -0.23
CA ALA A 174 12.08 38.82 -1.46
C ALA A 174 12.91 39.71 -2.41
N ASP A 175 13.79 40.55 -1.87
CA ASP A 175 14.65 41.46 -2.63
C ASP A 175 16.09 40.95 -2.79
N VAL A 176 16.42 39.76 -2.25
CA VAL A 176 17.78 39.22 -2.36
C VAL A 176 17.93 38.49 -3.66
N THR A 177 18.77 38.99 -4.53
CA THR A 177 19.14 38.32 -5.80
C THR A 177 20.51 37.64 -5.71
N ASP A 178 21.38 38.06 -4.82
CA ASP A 178 22.76 37.55 -4.71
C ASP A 178 22.79 36.38 -3.70
N PHE A 179 22.96 35.18 -4.20
CA PHE A 179 23.11 33.94 -3.43
C PHE A 179 24.54 33.39 -3.42
N THR A 180 25.54 34.23 -3.65
CA THR A 180 26.96 33.83 -3.48
C THR A 180 27.25 33.32 -2.07
N LEU A 181 26.47 33.77 -1.08
CA LEU A 181 26.48 33.26 0.29
C LEU A 181 25.07 32.82 0.71
N PRO A 182 24.98 31.84 1.61
CA PRO A 182 23.70 31.40 2.18
C PRO A 182 22.94 32.57 2.82
N LYS A 183 21.60 32.51 2.76
CA LYS A 183 20.72 33.51 3.41
C LYS A 183 20.01 32.87 4.59
N THR A 184 19.83 33.62 5.66
CA THR A 184 19.12 33.20 6.85
C THR A 184 17.73 33.79 6.84
N VAL A 185 16.70 32.94 7.03
CA VAL A 185 15.29 33.30 7.10
C VAL A 185 14.71 32.78 8.40
N THR A 186 14.16 33.68 9.20
CA THR A 186 13.42 33.26 10.42
C THR A 186 11.93 33.32 10.15
N ILE A 187 11.24 32.22 10.44
CA ILE A 187 9.79 32.15 10.40
C ILE A 187 9.22 31.97 11.81
N THR A 188 7.99 32.40 12.00
CA THR A 188 7.24 32.21 13.24
C THR A 188 5.83 31.74 12.89
N TYR A 189 5.32 30.73 13.60
CA TYR A 189 3.95 30.25 13.46
C TYR A 189 3.38 29.80 14.82
N HIS A 190 2.08 29.65 14.93
CA HIS A 190 1.36 29.44 16.20
C HIS A 190 1.72 30.48 17.29
N GLY A 191 2.25 31.63 16.87
CA GLY A 191 2.60 32.75 17.74
C GLY A 191 3.94 32.66 18.46
N ASP A 192 4.48 31.46 18.67
CA ASP A 192 5.69 31.23 19.48
C ASP A 192 6.71 30.24 18.89
N ILE A 193 6.31 29.39 17.95
CA ILE A 193 7.24 28.46 17.30
C ILE A 193 8.09 29.23 16.30
N LYS A 194 9.39 29.20 16.51
CA LYS A 194 10.37 29.87 15.64
C LYS A 194 11.33 28.87 15.03
N GLU A 195 11.45 28.94 13.71
CA GLU A 195 12.48 28.21 12.97
C GLU A 195 13.38 29.19 12.21
N THR A 196 14.67 28.92 12.22
CA THR A 196 15.65 29.69 11.45
C THR A 196 16.21 28.82 10.34
N TRP A 197 15.86 29.15 9.12
CA TRP A 197 16.23 28.42 7.91
C TRP A 197 17.45 29.03 7.23
N THR A 198 18.34 28.17 6.73
CA THR A 198 19.43 28.54 5.83
C THR A 198 18.99 28.25 4.40
N VAL A 199 18.81 29.28 3.60
CA VAL A 199 18.39 29.22 2.20
C VAL A 199 19.62 29.39 1.30
N MET A 200 19.84 28.41 0.44
CA MET A 200 21.02 28.32 -0.42
C MET A 200 20.61 28.11 -1.86
N VAL A 201 21.37 28.72 -2.77
CA VAL A 201 21.35 28.43 -4.19
C VAL A 201 22.75 28.08 -4.63
N SER A 202 22.86 27.05 -5.46
CA SER A 202 24.13 26.63 -6.05
C SER A 202 23.99 26.46 -7.56
N ARG A 203 25.08 26.63 -8.30
CA ARG A 203 25.07 26.25 -9.72
C ARG A 203 25.25 24.76 -9.90
N SER A 204 24.48 24.19 -10.79
CA SER A 204 24.69 22.81 -11.24
C SER A 204 25.99 22.73 -12.05
N ASP A 205 26.65 21.58 -12.00
CA ASP A 205 27.81 21.30 -12.87
C ASP A 205 27.41 21.06 -14.32
N LYS A 206 26.14 20.74 -14.58
CA LYS A 206 25.55 20.46 -15.89
C LYS A 206 24.28 21.28 -16.10
N ASN A 207 23.95 21.56 -17.36
CA ASN A 207 22.68 22.23 -17.72
C ASN A 207 21.52 21.25 -17.90
N VAL A 208 21.83 19.96 -18.02
CA VAL A 208 20.84 18.90 -18.07
C VAL A 208 21.40 17.62 -17.45
N VAL A 209 20.59 16.90 -16.71
CA VAL A 209 20.96 15.65 -16.03
C VAL A 209 19.96 14.57 -16.40
N THR A 210 20.46 13.42 -16.85
CA THR A 210 19.66 12.20 -16.99
C THR A 210 19.82 11.39 -15.70
N ASN A 211 18.72 11.02 -15.06
CA ASN A 211 18.70 10.20 -13.86
C ASN A 211 18.31 8.76 -14.21
N GLU A 212 18.35 7.86 -13.21
CA GLU A 212 17.94 6.47 -13.38
C GLU A 212 16.45 6.36 -13.76
N ALA A 213 16.10 5.34 -14.53
CA ALA A 213 14.73 5.06 -14.92
C ALA A 213 14.14 3.90 -14.11
N ASP A 214 12.82 3.98 -13.85
CA ASP A 214 12.04 2.89 -13.27
C ASP A 214 11.39 2.09 -14.39
N ALA A 215 11.88 0.88 -14.67
CA ALA A 215 11.41 0.05 -15.76
C ALA A 215 10.57 -1.15 -15.28
N TRP A 216 9.45 -1.37 -15.97
CA TRP A 216 8.61 -2.55 -15.82
C TRP A 216 8.65 -3.40 -17.09
N VAL A 217 7.63 -4.24 -17.32
CA VAL A 217 7.61 -5.16 -18.48
C VAL A 217 7.55 -4.42 -19.80
N ASN A 218 6.66 -3.43 -19.94
CA ASN A 218 6.41 -2.70 -21.19
C ASN A 218 6.13 -1.21 -20.99
N VAL A 219 6.57 -0.69 -19.85
CA VAL A 219 6.50 0.72 -19.48
C VAL A 219 7.72 1.10 -18.65
N ALA A 220 8.20 2.32 -18.80
CA ALA A 220 9.25 2.88 -17.97
C ALA A 220 8.92 4.34 -17.64
N TRP A 221 9.34 4.78 -16.45
CA TRP A 221 9.38 6.17 -16.07
C TRP A 221 10.83 6.64 -16.16
N LEU A 222 11.04 7.62 -17.03
CA LEU A 222 12.34 8.26 -17.23
C LEU A 222 12.39 9.49 -16.34
N HIS A 223 13.54 9.73 -15.71
CA HIS A 223 13.74 10.87 -14.83
C HIS A 223 14.92 11.71 -15.29
N GLY A 224 14.84 13.01 -15.06
CA GLY A 224 15.89 13.95 -15.41
C GLY A 224 15.67 15.34 -14.84
N ASN A 225 16.66 16.18 -15.04
CA ASN A 225 16.57 17.59 -14.67
C ASN A 225 17.06 18.45 -15.83
N GLY A 226 16.35 19.54 -16.11
CA GLY A 226 16.71 20.56 -17.08
C GLY A 226 16.48 21.95 -16.52
N GLU A 227 16.82 22.99 -17.26
CA GLU A 227 16.55 24.37 -16.85
C GLU A 227 15.03 24.63 -16.87
N ASP A 228 14.45 25.06 -15.77
CA ASP A 228 13.02 25.38 -15.66
C ASP A 228 12.63 26.47 -16.69
N GLY A 229 11.66 26.13 -17.51
CA GLY A 229 11.16 26.98 -18.60
C GLY A 229 11.89 26.85 -19.94
N ALA A 230 12.89 25.97 -20.05
CA ALA A 230 13.52 25.61 -21.33
C ALA A 230 12.68 24.57 -22.10
N ASP A 231 13.07 24.26 -23.35
CA ASP A 231 12.50 23.12 -24.09
C ASP A 231 13.09 21.80 -23.57
N ASN A 232 12.47 21.26 -22.54
CA ASN A 232 12.92 20.07 -21.83
C ASN A 232 12.25 18.79 -22.36
N GLY A 233 12.95 17.64 -22.30
CA GLY A 233 12.35 16.36 -22.66
C GLY A 233 13.31 15.19 -22.58
N PHE A 234 12.91 14.09 -23.25
CA PHE A 234 13.69 12.86 -23.31
C PHE A 234 13.75 12.32 -24.75
N GLU A 235 14.86 11.67 -25.05
CA GLU A 235 15.03 10.84 -26.21
C GLU A 235 15.33 9.41 -25.75
N ILE A 236 14.78 8.42 -26.47
CA ILE A 236 14.92 6.99 -26.15
C ILE A 236 15.14 6.19 -27.42
N ARG A 237 15.86 5.08 -27.30
CA ARG A 237 16.05 4.08 -28.37
C ARG A 237 16.22 2.70 -27.76
N GLU A 238 15.94 1.64 -28.51
CA GLU A 238 16.48 0.31 -28.14
C GLU A 238 18.01 0.40 -28.18
N SER A 239 18.69 -0.18 -27.20
CA SER A 239 20.16 -0.04 -27.09
C SER A 239 20.91 -0.64 -28.30
N SER A 240 20.28 -1.57 -29.01
CA SER A 240 20.79 -2.16 -30.24
C SER A 240 20.63 -1.28 -31.50
N GLN A 241 19.90 -0.16 -31.38
CA GLN A 241 19.59 0.73 -32.49
C GLN A 241 20.33 2.06 -32.35
N THR A 242 20.48 2.77 -33.47
CA THR A 242 21.18 4.07 -33.51
C THR A 242 20.23 5.27 -33.52
N GLU A 243 19.01 5.07 -34.02
CA GLU A 243 18.03 6.13 -34.19
C GLU A 243 17.34 6.50 -32.86
N TRP A 244 17.38 7.80 -32.52
CA TRP A 244 16.71 8.35 -31.36
C TRP A 244 15.25 8.70 -31.67
N THR A 245 14.37 8.41 -30.75
CA THR A 245 12.96 8.80 -30.77
C THR A 245 12.69 9.77 -29.63
N LYS A 246 12.16 10.94 -29.94
CA LYS A 246 11.71 11.90 -28.90
C LYS A 246 10.46 11.37 -28.21
N VAL A 247 10.46 11.43 -26.88
CA VAL A 247 9.27 11.15 -26.08
C VAL A 247 8.26 12.29 -26.27
N SER A 248 6.99 11.94 -26.54
CA SER A 248 5.94 12.93 -26.74
C SER A 248 5.77 13.82 -25.50
N LYS A 249 5.61 15.13 -25.70
CA LYS A 249 5.46 16.12 -24.62
C LYS A 249 4.25 15.83 -23.71
N GLU A 250 3.20 15.23 -24.23
CA GLU A 250 2.02 14.82 -23.46
C GLU A 250 2.32 13.76 -22.40
N ASN A 251 3.39 12.99 -22.58
CA ASN A 251 3.87 11.96 -21.64
C ASN A 251 4.90 12.50 -20.66
N ILE A 252 5.24 13.77 -20.72
CA ILE A 252 6.24 14.41 -19.87
C ILE A 252 5.56 15.34 -18.87
N THR A 253 5.91 15.18 -17.63
CA THR A 253 5.56 16.11 -16.54
C THR A 253 6.81 16.87 -16.15
N GLU A 254 6.69 18.20 -16.10
CA GLU A 254 7.76 19.09 -15.67
C GLU A 254 7.32 19.96 -14.50
N SER A 255 8.17 20.08 -13.50
CA SER A 255 7.98 20.98 -12.37
C SER A 255 9.33 21.42 -11.83
N GLU A 256 9.59 22.73 -11.85
CA GLU A 256 10.82 23.33 -11.30
C GLU A 256 12.10 22.70 -11.87
N GLY A 257 12.09 22.40 -13.18
CA GLY A 257 13.18 21.74 -13.88
C GLY A 257 13.35 20.25 -13.60
N THR A 258 12.47 19.65 -12.80
CA THR A 258 12.38 18.19 -12.64
C THR A 258 11.51 17.63 -13.75
N LEU A 259 12.02 16.64 -14.47
CA LEU A 259 11.38 15.98 -15.60
C LEU A 259 11.05 14.55 -15.26
N THR A 260 9.83 14.12 -15.57
CA THR A 260 9.42 12.72 -15.51
C THR A 260 8.62 12.39 -16.76
N ALA A 261 8.99 11.30 -17.45
CA ALA A 261 8.25 10.83 -18.61
C ALA A 261 7.78 9.39 -18.43
N CYS A 262 6.51 9.11 -18.78
CA CYS A 262 5.99 7.75 -18.84
C CYS A 262 6.04 7.24 -20.28
N VAL A 263 6.88 6.25 -20.55
CA VAL A 263 7.02 5.63 -21.88
C VAL A 263 6.39 4.25 -21.84
N SER A 264 5.36 4.04 -22.63
CA SER A 264 4.63 2.77 -22.74
C SER A 264 4.85 2.09 -24.10
N GLY A 265 4.46 0.81 -24.19
CA GLY A 265 4.59 0.03 -25.44
C GLY A 265 6.00 -0.51 -25.66
N LEU A 266 6.85 -0.50 -24.65
CA LEU A 266 8.16 -1.10 -24.67
C LEU A 266 8.07 -2.63 -24.81
N LYS A 267 9.09 -3.24 -25.39
CA LYS A 267 9.22 -4.70 -25.47
C LYS A 267 9.73 -5.25 -24.14
N ALA A 268 9.21 -6.40 -23.71
CA ALA A 268 9.71 -7.10 -22.52
C ALA A 268 11.16 -7.59 -22.72
N THR A 269 11.93 -7.67 -21.63
CA THR A 269 13.30 -8.19 -21.61
C THR A 269 14.21 -7.50 -22.65
N THR A 270 14.00 -6.21 -22.84
CA THR A 270 14.71 -5.42 -23.87
C THR A 270 15.46 -4.27 -23.22
N SER A 271 16.71 -4.08 -23.62
CA SER A 271 17.53 -2.97 -23.14
C SER A 271 17.27 -1.71 -23.97
N TYR A 272 17.07 -0.60 -23.27
CA TYR A 272 16.86 0.73 -23.83
C TYR A 272 17.94 1.68 -23.34
N THR A 273 18.32 2.62 -24.21
CA THR A 273 19.17 3.75 -23.86
C THR A 273 18.33 5.01 -23.99
N PHE A 274 18.46 5.91 -23.02
CA PHE A 274 17.74 7.18 -23.02
C PHE A 274 18.61 8.32 -22.50
N ARG A 275 18.20 9.54 -22.79
CA ARG A 275 18.85 10.76 -22.29
C ARG A 275 17.80 11.88 -22.14
N ALA A 276 17.99 12.74 -21.14
CA ALA A 276 17.26 13.97 -21.03
C ALA A 276 17.86 15.02 -21.98
N TYR A 277 17.08 16.00 -22.41
CA TYR A 277 17.57 17.21 -23.10
C TYR A 277 16.93 18.47 -22.50
N SER A 278 17.63 19.60 -22.64
CA SER A 278 17.20 20.94 -22.26
C SER A 278 17.70 21.92 -23.31
N GLY A 279 16.79 22.44 -24.15
CA GLY A 279 17.17 23.16 -25.37
C GLY A 279 17.99 22.26 -26.30
N ASP A 280 19.20 22.71 -26.65
CA ASP A 280 20.12 21.98 -27.53
C ASP A 280 21.13 21.10 -26.78
N GLU A 281 21.07 21.07 -25.45
CA GLU A 281 21.99 20.27 -24.63
C GLU A 281 21.38 18.95 -24.20
N TYR A 282 22.24 17.93 -24.03
CA TYR A 282 21.87 16.59 -23.64
C TYR A 282 22.58 16.17 -22.35
N GLY A 283 21.87 15.44 -21.50
CA GLY A 283 22.45 14.74 -20.36
C GLY A 283 23.17 13.46 -20.80
N ASP A 284 23.81 12.82 -19.84
CA ASP A 284 24.48 11.55 -20.08
C ASP A 284 23.49 10.48 -20.58
N GLU A 285 23.96 9.56 -21.42
CA GLU A 285 23.17 8.41 -21.83
C GLU A 285 23.06 7.43 -20.65
N MET A 286 21.85 7.06 -20.31
CA MET A 286 21.53 6.06 -19.29
C MET A 286 20.85 4.87 -19.92
N THR A 287 21.02 3.68 -19.33
CA THR A 287 20.41 2.46 -19.83
C THR A 287 19.53 1.81 -18.77
N PHE A 288 18.45 1.18 -19.23
CA PHE A 288 17.63 0.28 -18.41
C PHE A 288 17.22 -0.93 -19.21
N THR A 289 16.80 -2.00 -18.52
CA THR A 289 16.26 -3.18 -19.17
C THR A 289 14.86 -3.44 -18.60
N THR A 290 13.88 -3.60 -19.50
CA THR A 290 12.52 -3.97 -19.10
C THR A 290 12.50 -5.38 -18.51
N THR A 291 11.62 -5.61 -17.54
CA THR A 291 11.48 -6.93 -16.90
C THR A 291 10.83 -7.93 -17.83
N SER A 292 11.00 -9.23 -17.55
CA SER A 292 10.32 -10.29 -18.28
C SER A 292 8.82 -10.24 -18.08
N ALA A 293 8.06 -10.57 -19.13
CA ALA A 293 6.63 -10.82 -19.00
C ALA A 293 6.42 -12.09 -18.17
N VAL A 294 5.53 -12.00 -17.18
CA VAL A 294 5.09 -13.15 -16.39
C VAL A 294 3.66 -13.45 -16.79
N GLU A 295 3.47 -14.64 -17.35
CA GLU A 295 2.13 -15.14 -17.64
C GLU A 295 1.46 -15.57 -16.34
N LEU A 296 0.16 -15.31 -16.24
CA LEU A 296 -0.63 -15.83 -15.14
C LEU A 296 -0.80 -17.35 -15.34
N PRO A 297 -0.31 -18.19 -14.42
CA PRO A 297 -0.43 -19.63 -14.58
C PRO A 297 -1.89 -20.04 -14.81
N ASP A 298 -2.13 -20.95 -15.75
CA ASP A 298 -3.46 -21.43 -16.16
C ASP A 298 -4.49 -20.32 -16.48
N GLY A 299 -4.04 -19.11 -16.83
CA GLY A 299 -4.91 -17.99 -17.15
C GLY A 299 -5.73 -18.15 -18.43
N SER A 300 -5.39 -19.12 -19.30
CA SER A 300 -6.18 -19.50 -20.46
C SER A 300 -7.37 -20.40 -20.12
N PHE A 301 -7.35 -21.06 -18.96
CA PHE A 301 -8.31 -22.08 -18.52
C PHE A 301 -8.42 -23.28 -19.48
N ASP A 302 -7.33 -23.64 -20.14
CA ASP A 302 -7.27 -24.82 -21.00
C ASP A 302 -7.03 -26.12 -20.22
N ASN A 303 -6.46 -26.01 -19.02
CA ASN A 303 -6.07 -27.14 -18.20
C ASN A 303 -7.07 -27.38 -17.06
N TRP A 304 -7.66 -28.56 -17.08
CA TRP A 304 -8.60 -29.00 -16.06
C TRP A 304 -8.33 -30.45 -15.72
N HIS A 305 -8.59 -30.83 -14.46
CA HIS A 305 -8.68 -32.22 -14.10
C HIS A 305 -9.88 -32.44 -13.16
N GLN A 306 -10.29 -33.69 -13.03
CA GLN A 306 -11.44 -34.04 -12.21
C GLN A 306 -11.04 -35.06 -11.14
N GLU A 307 -11.40 -34.77 -9.89
CA GLU A 307 -11.27 -35.65 -8.76
C GLU A 307 -12.65 -35.98 -8.21
N GLY A 308 -13.12 -37.21 -8.47
CA GLY A 308 -14.50 -37.61 -8.15
C GLY A 308 -15.51 -36.70 -8.87
N LYS A 309 -16.24 -35.86 -8.14
CA LYS A 309 -17.19 -34.89 -8.68
C LYS A 309 -16.62 -33.50 -8.83
N ILE A 310 -15.41 -33.24 -8.30
CA ILE A 310 -14.80 -31.93 -8.24
C ILE A 310 -14.03 -31.68 -9.53
N TRP A 311 -14.41 -30.64 -10.26
CA TRP A 311 -13.62 -30.09 -11.35
C TRP A 311 -12.65 -29.04 -10.82
N ASN A 312 -11.38 -29.20 -11.11
CA ASN A 312 -10.29 -28.33 -10.69
C ASN A 312 -9.75 -27.55 -11.90
N PRO A 313 -9.63 -26.19 -11.81
CA PRO A 313 -9.22 -25.34 -12.92
C PRO A 313 -7.69 -25.27 -13.09
N TRP A 314 -6.98 -26.39 -12.97
CA TRP A 314 -5.54 -26.53 -13.19
C TRP A 314 -5.17 -27.92 -13.68
N ALA A 315 -3.98 -28.07 -14.25
CA ALA A 315 -3.44 -29.34 -14.67
C ALA A 315 -3.03 -30.18 -13.45
N ILE A 316 -3.24 -31.50 -13.53
CA ILE A 316 -2.77 -32.44 -12.51
C ILE A 316 -1.24 -32.30 -12.35
N ASP A 317 -0.73 -32.44 -11.14
CA ASP A 317 0.68 -32.31 -10.79
C ASP A 317 1.29 -30.89 -10.92
N THR A 318 0.44 -29.85 -11.00
CA THR A 318 0.89 -28.46 -10.95
C THR A 318 0.57 -27.81 -9.59
N THR A 319 1.24 -26.72 -9.27
CA THR A 319 0.89 -25.91 -8.10
C THR A 319 -0.25 -24.96 -8.48
N PRO A 320 -1.46 -25.14 -7.96
CA PRO A 320 -2.59 -24.34 -8.35
C PRO A 320 -2.50 -22.91 -7.78
N ILE A 321 -2.91 -21.95 -8.60
CA ILE A 321 -3.18 -20.58 -8.14
C ILE A 321 -4.67 -20.25 -8.19
N TRP A 322 -5.41 -20.94 -9.06
CA TRP A 322 -6.86 -20.83 -9.19
C TRP A 322 -7.56 -21.82 -8.32
N ASP A 323 -8.75 -21.47 -7.84
CA ASP A 323 -9.65 -22.37 -7.14
C ASP A 323 -11.10 -21.95 -7.35
N SER A 324 -12.04 -22.75 -6.87
CA SER A 324 -13.47 -22.54 -7.01
C SER A 324 -14.23 -23.01 -5.77
N GLY A 325 -15.52 -22.74 -5.71
CA GLY A 325 -16.42 -23.28 -4.69
C GLY A 325 -16.86 -24.72 -4.91
N ASN A 326 -16.22 -25.47 -5.82
CA ASN A 326 -16.65 -26.81 -6.19
C ASN A 326 -16.59 -27.80 -5.04
N ASP A 327 -15.62 -27.71 -4.12
CA ASP A 327 -15.55 -28.56 -2.91
C ASP A 327 -16.82 -28.45 -2.08
N GLY A 328 -17.30 -27.25 -1.83
CA GLY A 328 -18.57 -27.02 -1.14
C GLY A 328 -19.78 -27.49 -1.95
N ALA A 329 -19.80 -27.19 -3.26
CA ALA A 329 -20.91 -27.54 -4.14
C ALA A 329 -21.09 -29.05 -4.28
N THR A 330 -20.00 -29.81 -4.36
CA THR A 330 -20.02 -31.26 -4.59
C THR A 330 -20.39 -32.06 -3.34
N THR A 331 -20.47 -31.44 -2.18
CA THR A 331 -20.98 -32.08 -0.94
C THR A 331 -22.40 -32.58 -1.11
N LEU A 332 -23.28 -31.82 -1.78
CA LEU A 332 -24.70 -32.20 -1.99
C LEU A 332 -25.12 -32.14 -3.46
N GLY A 333 -24.23 -31.85 -4.40
CA GLY A 333 -24.54 -31.72 -5.82
C GLY A 333 -23.36 -32.02 -6.72
N ASP A 334 -23.32 -31.36 -7.86
CA ASP A 334 -22.24 -31.45 -8.83
C ASP A 334 -21.51 -30.10 -8.92
N SER A 335 -20.25 -30.09 -9.36
CA SER A 335 -19.48 -28.91 -9.62
C SER A 335 -20.28 -27.88 -10.40
N ASN A 336 -20.24 -26.64 -9.93
CA ASN A 336 -20.90 -25.50 -10.56
C ASN A 336 -19.91 -24.55 -11.32
N THR A 337 -18.63 -24.89 -11.28
CA THR A 337 -17.54 -24.31 -12.08
C THR A 337 -16.86 -25.46 -12.82
N GLN A 338 -16.93 -25.44 -14.15
CA GLN A 338 -16.55 -26.59 -14.98
C GLN A 338 -15.88 -26.12 -16.28
N PRO A 339 -15.07 -26.97 -16.95
CA PRO A 339 -14.58 -26.66 -18.30
C PRO A 339 -15.71 -26.66 -19.32
N THR A 340 -15.54 -25.86 -20.35
CA THR A 340 -16.42 -25.85 -21.52
C THR A 340 -15.63 -25.67 -22.81
N GLY A 341 -16.06 -26.31 -23.91
CA GLY A 341 -15.53 -26.10 -25.23
C GLY A 341 -16.13 -24.87 -25.96
N ASP A 342 -17.07 -24.15 -25.33
CA ASP A 342 -17.62 -22.89 -25.89
C ASP A 342 -16.64 -21.75 -25.60
N THR A 343 -15.66 -21.58 -26.50
CA THR A 343 -14.56 -20.63 -26.40
C THR A 343 -14.67 -19.52 -27.42
N TRP A 344 -14.04 -18.36 -27.15
CA TRP A 344 -14.11 -17.19 -28.03
C TRP A 344 -13.51 -17.40 -29.44
N ASN A 345 -12.56 -18.34 -29.57
CA ASN A 345 -11.85 -18.63 -30.81
C ASN A 345 -12.09 -20.07 -31.35
N GLY A 346 -12.97 -20.82 -30.71
CA GLY A 346 -13.26 -22.22 -31.06
C GLY A 346 -12.14 -23.20 -30.75
N LYS A 347 -11.16 -22.85 -29.91
CA LYS A 347 -10.03 -23.70 -29.54
C LYS A 347 -9.88 -23.76 -28.03
N GLY A 348 -9.35 -24.90 -27.53
CA GLY A 348 -9.09 -25.11 -26.11
C GLY A 348 -10.35 -25.17 -25.27
N GLN A 349 -10.25 -24.75 -24.03
CA GLN A 349 -11.33 -24.74 -23.05
C GLN A 349 -11.49 -23.35 -22.41
N ALA A 350 -12.63 -23.14 -21.79
CA ALA A 350 -12.92 -21.97 -20.99
C ALA A 350 -13.58 -22.38 -19.68
N ALA A 351 -13.58 -21.51 -18.68
CA ALA A 351 -14.29 -21.73 -17.43
C ALA A 351 -15.78 -21.36 -17.59
N ARG A 352 -16.66 -22.34 -17.35
CA ARG A 352 -18.11 -22.14 -17.24
C ARG A 352 -18.50 -22.06 -15.77
N LEU A 353 -19.03 -20.93 -15.35
CA LEU A 353 -19.51 -20.66 -14.00
C LEU A 353 -21.03 -20.64 -14.03
N GLU A 354 -21.66 -21.54 -13.26
CA GLU A 354 -23.12 -21.69 -13.23
C GLU A 354 -23.63 -21.48 -11.79
N SER A 355 -24.43 -20.45 -11.59
CA SER A 355 -25.12 -20.25 -10.32
C SER A 355 -26.38 -21.13 -10.29
N LYS A 356 -26.44 -22.06 -9.33
CA LYS A 356 -27.54 -23.01 -9.23
C LYS A 356 -27.84 -23.43 -7.79
N PHE A 357 -28.99 -24.04 -7.57
CA PHE A 357 -29.30 -24.67 -6.28
C PHE A 357 -28.45 -25.94 -6.12
N VAL A 358 -27.76 -26.02 -4.99
CA VAL A 358 -26.96 -27.16 -4.57
C VAL A 358 -27.61 -27.75 -3.33
N GLY A 359 -28.12 -28.99 -3.45
CA GLY A 359 -28.82 -29.63 -2.34
C GLY A 359 -29.64 -30.86 -2.76
N VAL A 360 -30.28 -31.49 -1.79
CA VAL A 360 -31.17 -32.69 -1.98
C VAL A 360 -32.54 -32.32 -1.43
N GLY A 361 -33.55 -32.36 -2.29
CA GLY A 361 -34.92 -31.99 -1.93
C GLY A 361 -35.02 -30.54 -1.50
N SER A 362 -35.53 -30.27 -0.29
CA SER A 362 -35.61 -28.93 0.31
C SER A 362 -34.35 -28.53 1.11
N ILE A 363 -33.39 -29.43 1.25
CA ILE A 363 -32.15 -29.18 1.98
C ILE A 363 -31.09 -28.77 0.98
N GLY A 364 -30.62 -27.53 1.08
CA GLY A 364 -29.59 -27.00 0.20
C GLY A 364 -29.59 -25.49 0.18
N LYS A 365 -28.72 -24.94 -0.66
CA LYS A 365 -28.54 -23.49 -0.80
C LYS A 365 -28.28 -23.13 -2.27
N PHE A 366 -28.69 -21.93 -2.66
CA PHE A 366 -28.27 -21.38 -3.94
C PHE A 366 -26.77 -21.03 -3.88
N ALA A 367 -25.97 -21.63 -4.74
CA ALA A 367 -24.53 -21.45 -4.80
C ALA A 367 -24.13 -20.80 -6.13
N ALA A 368 -23.39 -19.72 -6.04
CA ALA A 368 -22.79 -19.08 -7.21
C ALA A 368 -21.65 -19.94 -7.77
N GLY A 369 -21.61 -20.14 -9.09
CA GLY A 369 -20.41 -20.58 -9.77
C GLY A 369 -19.36 -19.48 -9.64
N ASN A 370 -18.18 -19.81 -9.14
CA ASN A 370 -17.10 -18.86 -8.89
C ASN A 370 -15.74 -19.42 -9.28
N LEU A 371 -14.82 -18.52 -9.54
CA LEU A 371 -13.42 -18.82 -9.84
C LEU A 371 -12.59 -17.70 -9.23
N PHE A 372 -11.57 -18.04 -8.46
CA PHE A 372 -10.74 -17.07 -7.77
C PHE A 372 -9.28 -17.52 -7.70
N ILE A 373 -8.39 -16.57 -7.46
CA ILE A 373 -7.01 -16.86 -7.08
C ILE A 373 -6.97 -17.05 -5.58
N GLY A 374 -6.54 -18.23 -5.12
CA GLY A 374 -6.55 -18.57 -3.71
C GLY A 374 -6.63 -20.07 -3.47
N THR A 375 -7.25 -20.45 -2.37
CA THR A 375 -7.47 -21.85 -1.99
C THR A 375 -8.79 -21.98 -1.21
N TYR A 376 -9.61 -22.94 -1.57
CA TYR A 376 -10.73 -23.40 -0.76
C TYR A 376 -10.18 -24.19 0.41
N LYS A 377 -10.50 -23.82 1.65
CA LYS A 377 -9.97 -24.47 2.85
C LYS A 377 -10.87 -25.57 3.36
N GLU A 378 -12.12 -25.23 3.60
CA GLU A 378 -13.10 -26.14 4.18
C GLU A 378 -14.52 -25.58 4.06
N THR A 379 -15.51 -26.42 4.36
CA THR A 379 -16.90 -26.01 4.48
C THR A 379 -17.30 -25.97 5.96
N ASP A 380 -17.72 -24.80 6.43
CA ASP A 380 -18.33 -24.63 7.75
C ASP A 380 -19.85 -24.43 7.61
N GLY A 381 -20.60 -25.45 8.00
CA GLY A 381 -22.04 -25.47 7.81
C GLY A 381 -22.44 -25.39 6.32
N SER A 382 -22.92 -24.24 5.88
CA SER A 382 -23.27 -23.96 4.48
C SER A 382 -22.36 -22.92 3.82
N ASN A 383 -21.28 -22.53 4.47
CA ASN A 383 -20.35 -21.50 3.99
C ASN A 383 -18.99 -22.12 3.67
N GLY A 384 -18.40 -21.69 2.56
CA GLY A 384 -17.01 -22.01 2.24
C GLY A 384 -16.05 -21.07 2.97
N ILE A 385 -15.03 -21.62 3.60
CA ILE A 385 -13.90 -20.88 4.15
C ILE A 385 -12.82 -20.81 3.07
N LEU A 386 -12.46 -19.61 2.67
CA LEU A 386 -11.59 -19.34 1.53
C LEU A 386 -10.36 -18.57 1.99
N ASP A 387 -9.24 -18.88 1.37
CA ASP A 387 -7.98 -18.12 1.52
C ASP A 387 -7.70 -17.44 0.17
N PHE A 388 -8.07 -16.17 0.07
CA PHE A 388 -7.94 -15.41 -1.17
C PHE A 388 -6.54 -14.87 -1.39
N GLY A 389 -6.13 -14.89 -2.65
CA GLY A 389 -4.87 -14.31 -3.11
C GLY A 389 -3.71 -15.30 -3.14
N LYS A 390 -2.77 -15.02 -4.03
CA LYS A 390 -1.45 -15.67 -4.11
C LYS A 390 -0.44 -14.57 -4.41
N PRO A 391 0.82 -14.69 -3.95
CA PRO A 391 1.85 -13.73 -4.26
C PRO A 391 2.02 -13.58 -5.78
N PHE A 392 1.98 -12.34 -6.25
CA PHE A 392 2.17 -12.00 -7.65
C PHE A 392 3.12 -10.80 -7.77
N THR A 393 4.28 -11.00 -8.35
CA THR A 393 5.37 -10.00 -8.40
C THR A 393 5.44 -9.23 -9.71
N ALA A 394 4.71 -9.67 -10.75
CA ALA A 394 4.62 -8.95 -12.00
C ALA A 394 3.72 -7.71 -11.88
N ARG A 395 3.93 -6.74 -12.76
CA ARG A 395 3.19 -5.48 -12.80
C ARG A 395 2.52 -5.31 -14.16
N PRO A 396 1.39 -6.01 -14.41
CA PRO A 396 0.69 -5.95 -15.68
C PRO A 396 0.09 -4.56 -15.89
N THR A 397 0.15 -4.06 -17.13
CA THR A 397 -0.49 -2.79 -17.51
C THR A 397 -1.95 -2.99 -17.94
N LYS A 398 -2.34 -4.22 -18.29
CA LYS A 398 -3.69 -4.55 -18.77
C LYS A 398 -4.11 -5.93 -18.33
N LEU A 399 -5.38 -6.09 -17.99
CA LEU A 399 -6.10 -7.35 -17.89
C LEU A 399 -7.00 -7.47 -19.12
N ARG A 400 -6.90 -8.58 -19.86
CA ARG A 400 -7.76 -8.86 -21.01
C ARG A 400 -8.39 -10.23 -20.83
N GLY A 401 -9.67 -10.33 -21.19
CA GLY A 401 -10.41 -11.57 -21.16
C GLY A 401 -11.59 -11.52 -22.12
N HIS A 402 -12.07 -12.70 -22.51
CA HIS A 402 -13.31 -12.85 -23.26
C HIS A 402 -14.34 -13.52 -22.35
N TYR A 403 -15.55 -13.04 -22.35
CA TYR A 403 -16.62 -13.60 -21.56
C TYR A 403 -17.93 -13.65 -22.35
N LYS A 404 -18.77 -14.62 -21.99
CA LYS A 404 -20.15 -14.77 -22.45
C LYS A 404 -21.02 -14.86 -21.21
N TYR A 405 -22.09 -14.11 -21.20
CA TYR A 405 -23.00 -14.08 -20.06
C TYR A 405 -24.44 -14.29 -20.50
N THR A 406 -25.15 -15.17 -19.81
CA THR A 406 -26.58 -15.36 -19.98
C THR A 406 -27.27 -15.28 -18.63
N THR A 407 -28.33 -14.49 -18.52
CA THR A 407 -29.19 -14.48 -17.33
C THR A 407 -30.17 -15.63 -17.43
N ALA A 408 -30.43 -16.31 -16.29
CA ALA A 408 -31.63 -17.14 -16.17
C ALA A 408 -32.88 -16.24 -16.21
N PRO A 409 -34.02 -16.73 -16.71
CA PRO A 409 -35.29 -16.03 -16.56
C PRO A 409 -35.55 -15.77 -15.08
N ILE A 410 -35.92 -14.56 -14.73
CA ILE A 410 -36.41 -14.24 -13.38
C ILE A 410 -37.73 -15.00 -13.25
N ALA A 411 -37.78 -15.98 -12.34
CA ALA A 411 -38.97 -16.73 -12.04
C ALA A 411 -39.96 -15.90 -11.20
#